data_b0c9491b93be5048f90d2b1f21fdbb81
#
_entry.id   b0c9491b93be5048f90d2b1f21fdbb81
#
_cell.length_a   1.000
_cell.length_b   1.000
_cell.length_c   1.000
_cell.angle_alpha   90.00
_cell.angle_beta   90.00
_cell.angle_gamma   90.00
#
_symmetry.space_group_name_H-M   'P 1'
#
loop_
_entity.id
_entity.type
_entity.pdbx_description
1 polymer ?
#
loop_
_entity_poly.entity_id
_entity_poly.type
_entity_poly.pdbx_seq_one_letter_code
_entity_poly.pdbx_strand_id
1 'polypeptide(L)'
;FLDAHGKEVKPIGKNLSLVKRIKTDQVDPRVMQVDFEVACDVISPLHGEYGAAYVYGPQKGASDEEIAMLDQGLKDFNEQLIETFNEDVHEIYGTGAAGGMGAGALTFLKGELKPGIELVKEMIGFDKRIKGADWVITGEGKLDFQTLSGKAVKGVVESAQAQKIPAAVFC
;
A
#
# COMPACT_ATOMS: atom_id res chain seq x y z
N PHE A 1 13.12 -5.10 16.20
CA PHE A 1 11.90 -5.40 16.94
C PHE A 1 12.24 -6.29 18.12
N LEU A 2 11.79 -5.94 19.32
CA LEU A 2 12.10 -6.65 20.55
C LEU A 2 10.82 -7.08 21.26
N ASP A 3 10.89 -8.24 21.94
CA ASP A 3 9.83 -8.72 22.81
C ASP A 3 9.87 -8.03 24.20
N ALA A 4 8.97 -8.44 25.10
CA ALA A 4 8.87 -7.91 26.46
C ALA A 4 10.16 -8.12 27.31
N HIS A 5 11.00 -9.07 26.93
CA HIS A 5 12.27 -9.38 27.60
C HIS A 5 13.48 -8.70 26.93
N GLY A 6 13.25 -7.93 25.86
CA GLY A 6 14.30 -7.26 25.09
C GLY A 6 15.04 -8.17 24.11
N LYS A 7 14.49 -9.37 23.84
CA LYS A 7 15.03 -10.29 22.84
C LYS A 7 14.49 -9.94 21.47
N GLU A 8 15.30 -10.13 20.44
CA GLU A 8 14.91 -9.90 19.06
C GLU A 8 13.79 -10.83 18.60
N VAL A 9 12.74 -10.26 18.02
CA VAL A 9 11.59 -10.98 17.47
C VAL A 9 11.88 -11.38 16.03
N LYS A 10 11.75 -12.69 15.72
CA LYS A 10 11.86 -13.15 14.34
C LYS A 10 10.78 -12.51 13.45
N PRO A 11 11.15 -11.88 12.31
CA PRO A 11 10.22 -11.09 11.48
C PRO A 11 9.32 -11.99 10.62
N ILE A 12 8.33 -12.60 11.23
CA ILE A 12 7.27 -13.39 10.56
C ILE A 12 5.90 -12.99 11.14
N GLY A 13 4.85 -13.08 10.33
CA GLY A 13 3.52 -12.60 10.67
C GLY A 13 3.00 -13.08 12.03
N LYS A 14 3.13 -14.37 12.33
CA LYS A 14 2.67 -14.94 13.61
C LYS A 14 3.36 -14.40 14.87
N ASN A 15 4.45 -13.67 14.70
CA ASN A 15 5.23 -13.12 15.82
C ASN A 15 4.95 -11.63 16.04
N LEU A 16 4.10 -10.99 15.24
CA LEU A 16 3.83 -9.54 15.36
C LEU A 16 3.34 -9.15 16.75
N SER A 17 2.46 -9.95 17.37
CA SER A 17 1.96 -9.71 18.73
C SER A 17 3.05 -9.77 19.81
N LEU A 18 4.20 -10.37 19.51
CA LEU A 18 5.33 -10.44 20.43
C LEU A 18 6.16 -9.15 20.45
N VAL A 19 6.00 -8.29 19.45
CA VAL A 19 6.73 -7.02 19.39
C VAL A 19 6.19 -6.10 20.48
N LYS A 20 7.10 -5.69 21.39
CA LYS A 20 6.79 -4.77 22.50
C LYS A 20 7.70 -3.53 22.52
N ARG A 21 8.67 -3.50 21.64
CA ARG A 21 9.55 -2.33 21.47
C ARG A 21 10.16 -2.29 20.08
N ILE A 22 10.15 -1.11 19.49
CA ILE A 22 10.79 -0.81 18.21
C ILE A 22 12.03 0.02 18.48
N LYS A 23 13.20 -0.45 18.01
CA LYS A 23 14.47 0.27 18.09
C LYS A 23 14.83 0.85 16.74
N THR A 24 15.20 2.12 16.73
CA THR A 24 15.56 2.85 15.51
C THR A 24 16.98 3.42 15.55
N ASP A 25 17.71 3.16 16.62
CA ASP A 25 19.06 3.65 16.86
C ASP A 25 20.12 3.18 15.84
N GLN A 26 19.81 2.11 15.09
CA GLN A 26 20.69 1.55 14.08
C GLN A 26 20.20 1.79 12.63
N VAL A 27 19.15 2.57 12.46
CA VAL A 27 18.67 2.93 11.11
C VAL A 27 19.69 3.85 10.46
N ASP A 28 20.08 3.53 9.22
CA ASP A 28 21.00 4.38 8.45
C ASP A 28 20.38 5.77 8.25
N PRO A 29 21.06 6.85 8.68
CA PRO A 29 20.50 8.20 8.57
C PRO A 29 20.23 8.64 7.13
N ARG A 30 20.83 8.00 6.14
CA ARG A 30 20.56 8.26 4.71
C ARG A 30 19.13 7.95 4.31
N VAL A 31 18.44 7.05 5.04
CA VAL A 31 17.02 6.74 4.79
C VAL A 31 16.17 8.01 4.85
N MET A 32 16.48 8.94 5.77
CA MET A 32 15.75 10.20 5.91
C MET A 32 16.11 11.26 4.86
N GLN A 33 17.04 10.96 3.95
CA GLN A 33 17.48 11.84 2.87
C GLN A 33 16.97 11.39 1.49
N VAL A 34 16.18 10.32 1.47
CA VAL A 34 15.63 9.73 0.25
C VAL A 34 14.12 9.83 0.27
N ASP A 35 13.54 10.30 -0.82
CA ASP A 35 12.10 10.28 -1.03
C ASP A 35 11.69 8.88 -1.54
N PHE A 36 10.82 8.20 -0.79
CA PHE A 36 10.30 6.90 -1.17
C PHE A 36 8.87 7.03 -1.69
N GLU A 37 8.65 6.67 -2.93
CA GLU A 37 7.32 6.52 -3.51
C GLU A 37 7.05 5.04 -3.75
N VAL A 38 5.92 4.57 -3.26
CA VAL A 38 5.55 3.15 -3.28
C VAL A 38 4.29 2.96 -4.11
N ALA A 39 4.40 2.26 -5.24
CA ALA A 39 3.24 1.88 -6.03
C ALA A 39 2.34 0.92 -5.24
N CYS A 40 1.10 1.35 -4.99
CA CYS A 40 0.13 0.58 -4.23
C CYS A 40 -1.24 0.66 -4.89
N ASP A 41 -1.72 -0.48 -5.40
CA ASP A 41 -3.02 -0.56 -6.10
C ASP A 41 -4.11 -1.21 -5.23
N VAL A 42 -3.87 -1.38 -3.94
CA VAL A 42 -4.84 -1.91 -2.98
C VAL A 42 -5.21 -0.84 -1.96
N ILE A 43 -6.46 -0.89 -1.51
CA ILE A 43 -7.03 0.10 -0.57
C ILE A 43 -7.17 -0.45 0.85
N SER A 44 -6.84 -1.74 1.05
CA SER A 44 -7.07 -2.42 2.32
C SER A 44 -6.36 -1.69 3.47
N PRO A 45 -7.07 -1.46 4.59
CA PRO A 45 -6.47 -1.00 5.83
C PRO A 45 -5.52 -2.05 6.39
N LEU A 46 -4.78 -1.72 7.43
CA LEU A 46 -3.77 -2.61 8.00
C LEU A 46 -4.40 -3.87 8.61
N HIS A 47 -5.42 -3.71 9.43
CA HIS A 47 -6.12 -4.80 10.13
C HIS A 47 -7.65 -4.61 10.09
N GLY A 48 -8.42 -5.53 10.74
CA GLY A 48 -9.87 -5.53 10.75
C GLY A 48 -10.48 -6.31 9.58
N GLU A 49 -11.80 -6.32 9.49
CA GLU A 49 -12.58 -7.13 8.53
C GLU A 49 -12.13 -6.94 7.06
N TYR A 50 -11.71 -5.72 6.69
CA TYR A 50 -11.20 -5.37 5.36
C TYR A 50 -9.68 -5.25 5.33
N GLY A 51 -9.01 -5.64 6.41
CA GLY A 51 -7.56 -5.58 6.58
C GLY A 51 -6.81 -6.69 5.86
N ALA A 52 -5.49 -6.58 5.92
CA ALA A 52 -4.57 -7.45 5.18
C ALA A 52 -4.80 -8.95 5.44
N ALA A 53 -5.03 -9.36 6.69
CA ALA A 53 -5.17 -10.76 7.05
C ALA A 53 -6.45 -11.36 6.48
N TYR A 54 -7.58 -10.69 6.64
CA TYR A 54 -8.88 -11.17 6.18
C TYR A 54 -9.01 -11.14 4.65
N VAL A 55 -8.48 -10.11 3.99
CA VAL A 55 -8.58 -9.96 2.53
C VAL A 55 -7.64 -10.91 1.79
N TYR A 56 -6.43 -11.10 2.27
CA TYR A 56 -5.39 -11.86 1.54
C TYR A 56 -5.04 -13.22 2.15
N GLY A 57 -5.41 -13.48 3.41
CA GLY A 57 -5.13 -14.73 4.11
C GLY A 57 -5.74 -15.95 3.43
N PRO A 58 -7.05 -15.95 3.08
CA PRO A 58 -7.73 -17.10 2.50
C PRO A 58 -7.05 -17.61 1.22
N GLN A 59 -6.73 -16.73 0.30
CA GLN A 59 -6.07 -17.11 -0.97
C GLN A 59 -4.65 -17.65 -0.79
N LYS A 60 -4.04 -17.41 0.39
CA LYS A 60 -2.71 -17.90 0.77
C LYS A 60 -2.77 -19.18 1.61
N GLY A 61 -3.97 -19.71 1.83
CA GLY A 61 -4.19 -20.97 2.53
C GLY A 61 -4.23 -20.87 4.05
N ALA A 62 -4.39 -19.66 4.61
CA ALA A 62 -4.55 -19.50 6.05
C ALA A 62 -5.92 -19.99 6.52
N SER A 63 -5.98 -20.70 7.67
CA SER A 63 -7.23 -21.04 8.34
C SER A 63 -7.87 -19.80 8.99
N ASP A 64 -9.15 -19.90 9.37
CA ASP A 64 -9.86 -18.81 10.04
C ASP A 64 -9.18 -18.41 11.36
N GLU A 65 -8.63 -19.39 12.11
CA GLU A 65 -7.88 -19.12 13.33
C GLU A 65 -6.55 -18.40 13.04
N GLU A 66 -5.86 -18.81 11.98
CA GLU A 66 -4.63 -18.15 11.55
C GLU A 66 -4.88 -16.72 11.07
N ILE A 67 -5.98 -16.49 10.34
CA ILE A 67 -6.40 -15.16 9.89
C ILE A 67 -6.65 -14.25 11.10
N ALA A 68 -7.44 -14.73 12.08
CA ALA A 68 -7.74 -13.96 13.28
C ALA A 68 -6.47 -13.65 14.10
N MET A 69 -5.55 -14.62 14.22
CA MET A 69 -4.26 -14.43 14.89
C MET A 69 -3.38 -13.41 14.16
N LEU A 70 -3.32 -13.46 12.83
CA LEU A 70 -2.53 -12.53 12.02
C LEU A 70 -3.11 -11.13 12.09
N ASP A 71 -4.43 -11.00 12.05
CA ASP A 71 -5.11 -9.71 12.17
C ASP A 71 -4.86 -9.07 13.54
N GLN A 72 -4.99 -9.83 14.61
CA GLN A 72 -4.64 -9.36 15.95
C GLN A 72 -3.17 -8.93 16.03
N GLY A 73 -2.27 -9.69 15.40
CA GLY A 73 -0.85 -9.33 15.33
C GLY A 73 -0.59 -8.01 14.62
N LEU A 74 -1.30 -7.73 13.54
CA LEU A 74 -1.22 -6.44 12.83
C LEU A 74 -1.77 -5.29 13.67
N LYS A 75 -2.86 -5.53 14.41
CA LYS A 75 -3.42 -4.55 15.36
C LYS A 75 -2.44 -4.23 16.48
N ASP A 76 -1.90 -5.26 17.16
CA ASP A 76 -0.90 -5.09 18.21
C ASP A 76 0.34 -4.33 17.71
N PHE A 77 0.74 -4.62 16.46
CA PHE A 77 1.87 -3.93 15.85
C PHE A 77 1.55 -2.45 15.56
N ASN A 78 0.35 -2.12 15.10
CA ASN A 78 -0.08 -0.72 14.93
C ASN A 78 -0.06 0.04 16.27
N GLU A 79 -0.48 -0.59 17.37
CA GLU A 79 -0.38 -0.02 18.70
C GLU A 79 1.09 0.32 19.05
N GLN A 80 2.04 -0.56 18.69
CA GLN A 80 3.47 -0.27 18.88
C GLN A 80 3.99 0.86 17.98
N LEU A 81 3.42 1.04 16.78
CA LEU A 81 3.75 2.19 15.93
C LEU A 81 3.25 3.50 16.54
N ILE A 82 2.04 3.50 17.09
CA ILE A 82 1.46 4.65 17.79
C ILE A 82 2.32 5.00 19.01
N GLU A 83 2.66 4.03 19.86
CA GLU A 83 3.48 4.25 21.05
C GLU A 83 4.88 4.79 20.72
N THR A 84 5.50 4.29 19.63
CA THR A 84 6.89 4.64 19.30
C THR A 84 7.00 5.93 18.49
N PHE A 85 6.10 6.14 17.53
CA PHE A 85 6.18 7.22 16.53
C PHE A 85 5.06 8.24 16.63
N ASN A 86 4.04 7.98 17.44
CA ASN A 86 2.78 8.73 17.51
C ASN A 86 2.05 8.77 16.15
N GLU A 87 2.12 7.66 15.41
CA GLU A 87 1.53 7.50 14.07
C GLU A 87 0.54 6.34 14.05
N ASP A 88 -0.75 6.63 13.86
CA ASP A 88 -1.76 5.61 13.55
C ASP A 88 -1.86 5.47 12.04
N VAL A 89 -1.46 4.29 11.54
CA VAL A 89 -1.46 4.02 10.10
C VAL A 89 -2.57 3.07 9.67
N HIS A 90 -3.45 2.68 10.60
CA HIS A 90 -4.47 1.66 10.36
C HIS A 90 -5.35 1.99 9.14
N GLU A 91 -5.95 3.18 9.12
CA GLU A 91 -6.93 3.59 8.10
C GLU A 91 -6.28 4.24 6.86
N ILE A 92 -4.95 4.35 6.82
CA ILE A 92 -4.29 4.97 5.67
C ILE A 92 -4.39 4.04 4.46
N TYR A 93 -4.71 4.59 3.29
CA TYR A 93 -4.78 3.89 2.01
C TYR A 93 -3.55 3.00 1.78
N GLY A 94 -3.80 1.72 1.54
CA GLY A 94 -2.77 0.76 1.13
C GLY A 94 -1.87 0.23 2.25
N THR A 95 -2.10 0.57 3.52
CA THR A 95 -1.27 0.07 4.62
C THR A 95 -1.32 -1.43 4.79
N GLY A 96 -2.45 -2.07 4.42
CA GLY A 96 -2.58 -3.53 4.36
C GLY A 96 -1.88 -4.20 3.16
N ALA A 97 -1.34 -3.42 2.21
CA ALA A 97 -0.66 -3.97 1.04
C ALA A 97 0.45 -4.94 1.44
N ALA A 98 0.52 -6.08 0.74
CA ALA A 98 1.51 -7.14 0.95
C ALA A 98 1.63 -7.59 2.43
N GLY A 99 0.49 -7.63 3.14
CA GLY A 99 0.44 -8.10 4.52
C GLY A 99 0.99 -7.11 5.55
N GLY A 100 0.82 -5.80 5.30
CA GLY A 100 1.26 -4.72 6.19
C GLY A 100 2.58 -4.06 5.76
N MET A 101 3.15 -4.43 4.61
CA MET A 101 4.36 -3.78 4.09
C MET A 101 4.11 -2.29 3.79
N GLY A 102 2.90 -1.91 3.37
CA GLY A 102 2.51 -0.52 3.19
C GLY A 102 2.66 0.31 4.46
N ALA A 103 2.20 -0.21 5.60
CA ALA A 103 2.41 0.43 6.90
C ALA A 103 3.91 0.59 7.23
N GLY A 104 4.70 -0.45 6.96
CA GLY A 104 6.16 -0.40 7.15
C GLY A 104 6.82 0.68 6.30
N ALA A 105 6.43 0.83 5.03
CA ALA A 105 6.96 1.85 4.13
C ALA A 105 6.62 3.27 4.61
N LEU A 106 5.38 3.50 5.04
CA LEU A 106 4.97 4.78 5.60
C LEU A 106 5.78 5.14 6.84
N THR A 107 5.82 4.23 7.83
CA THR A 107 6.39 4.54 9.15
C THR A 107 7.92 4.59 9.13
N PHE A 108 8.58 3.57 8.54
CA PHE A 108 10.04 3.44 8.66
C PHE A 108 10.81 4.14 7.55
N LEU A 109 10.22 4.28 6.36
CA LEU A 109 10.86 4.95 5.22
C LEU A 109 10.31 6.36 5.00
N LYS A 110 9.25 6.75 5.73
CA LYS A 110 8.50 8.00 5.48
C LYS A 110 8.03 8.08 4.03
N GLY A 111 7.73 6.90 3.45
CA GLY A 111 7.33 6.76 2.07
C GLY A 111 5.90 7.24 1.82
N GLU A 112 5.63 7.62 0.59
CA GLU A 112 4.29 7.96 0.11
C GLU A 112 3.71 6.78 -0.66
N LEU A 113 2.50 6.32 -0.29
CA LEU A 113 1.79 5.29 -1.05
C LEU A 113 0.96 5.97 -2.13
N LYS A 114 1.22 5.62 -3.39
CA LYS A 114 0.52 6.17 -4.55
C LYS A 114 -0.06 5.05 -5.43
N PRO A 115 -1.21 5.30 -6.10
CA PRO A 115 -1.66 4.39 -7.15
C PRO A 115 -0.57 4.20 -8.20
N GLY A 116 -0.33 2.94 -8.60
CA GLY A 116 0.75 2.62 -9.55
C GLY A 116 0.62 3.37 -10.87
N ILE A 117 -0.60 3.58 -11.35
CA ILE A 117 -0.86 4.34 -12.58
C ILE A 117 -0.39 5.81 -12.45
N GLU A 118 -0.60 6.43 -11.29
CA GLU A 118 -0.18 7.82 -11.09
C GLU A 118 1.36 7.93 -11.12
N LEU A 119 2.06 7.03 -10.43
CA LEU A 119 3.53 6.98 -10.49
C LEU A 119 4.05 6.79 -11.91
N VAL A 120 3.47 5.86 -12.66
CA VAL A 120 3.87 5.64 -14.05
C VAL A 120 3.62 6.88 -14.90
N LYS A 121 2.45 7.51 -14.77
CA LYS A 121 2.12 8.75 -15.49
C LYS A 121 3.11 9.87 -15.19
N GLU A 122 3.46 10.06 -13.91
CA GLU A 122 4.45 11.04 -13.48
C GLU A 122 5.83 10.76 -14.10
N MET A 123 6.32 9.53 -13.96
CA MET A 123 7.64 9.11 -14.47
C MET A 123 7.81 9.31 -15.98
N ILE A 124 6.77 9.00 -16.76
CA ILE A 124 6.84 9.16 -18.22
C ILE A 124 6.41 10.55 -18.70
N GLY A 125 5.95 11.42 -17.80
CA GLY A 125 5.40 12.73 -18.17
C GLY A 125 4.16 12.61 -19.05
N PHE A 126 3.27 11.67 -18.75
CA PHE A 126 2.13 11.29 -19.57
C PHE A 126 1.25 12.48 -19.94
N ASP A 127 0.85 13.29 -18.97
CA ASP A 127 -0.03 14.46 -19.19
C ASP A 127 0.58 15.51 -20.13
N LYS A 128 1.91 15.65 -20.11
CA LYS A 128 2.61 16.53 -21.06
C LYS A 128 2.64 15.93 -22.46
N ARG A 129 2.76 14.61 -22.57
CA ARG A 129 2.86 13.90 -23.85
C ARG A 129 1.55 13.86 -24.62
N ILE A 130 0.43 13.75 -23.92
CA ILE A 130 -0.90 13.75 -24.56
C ILE A 130 -1.39 15.13 -24.97
N LYS A 131 -0.71 16.20 -24.53
CA LYS A 131 -1.14 17.58 -24.83
C LYS A 131 -1.20 17.82 -26.33
N GLY A 132 -2.39 18.20 -26.82
CA GLY A 132 -2.65 18.48 -28.22
C GLY A 132 -2.88 17.22 -29.08
N ALA A 133 -3.04 16.06 -28.47
CA ALA A 133 -3.48 14.85 -29.19
C ALA A 133 -4.96 14.98 -29.59
N ASP A 134 -5.31 14.44 -30.74
CA ASP A 134 -6.71 14.38 -31.20
C ASP A 134 -7.50 13.30 -30.45
N TRP A 135 -6.82 12.20 -30.08
CA TRP A 135 -7.38 11.06 -29.36
C TRP A 135 -6.34 10.45 -28.42
N VAL A 136 -6.84 9.91 -27.29
CA VAL A 136 -6.09 9.00 -26.43
C VAL A 136 -6.72 7.62 -26.54
N ILE A 137 -5.91 6.62 -26.84
CA ILE A 137 -6.37 5.21 -26.99
C ILE A 137 -5.75 4.40 -25.86
N THR A 138 -6.60 3.67 -25.13
CA THR A 138 -6.18 2.77 -24.07
C THR A 138 -6.96 1.46 -24.14
N GLY A 139 -6.62 0.46 -23.36
CA GLY A 139 -7.36 -0.79 -23.33
C GLY A 139 -6.88 -1.74 -22.23
N GLU A 140 -7.73 -2.71 -21.95
CA GLU A 140 -7.44 -3.85 -21.08
C GLU A 140 -8.25 -5.06 -21.50
N GLY A 141 -7.86 -6.25 -21.01
CA GLY A 141 -8.48 -7.52 -21.43
C GLY A 141 -9.95 -7.68 -21.04
N LYS A 142 -10.45 -6.91 -20.05
CA LYS A 142 -11.85 -6.95 -19.61
C LYS A 142 -12.20 -5.66 -18.88
N LEU A 143 -13.28 -5.01 -19.29
CA LEU A 143 -13.86 -3.88 -18.55
C LEU A 143 -14.85 -4.41 -17.50
N ASP A 144 -14.56 -4.16 -16.24
CA ASP A 144 -15.43 -4.50 -15.11
C ASP A 144 -15.35 -3.44 -14.01
N PHE A 145 -16.00 -3.70 -12.86
CA PHE A 145 -15.98 -2.77 -11.73
C PHE A 145 -14.55 -2.47 -11.22
N GLN A 146 -13.60 -3.37 -11.43
CA GLN A 146 -12.21 -3.14 -11.03
C GLN A 146 -11.52 -2.09 -11.92
N THR A 147 -11.93 -1.98 -13.19
CA THR A 147 -11.47 -0.92 -14.09
C THR A 147 -11.82 0.47 -13.55
N LEU A 148 -12.99 0.59 -12.92
CA LEU A 148 -13.48 1.85 -12.31
C LEU A 148 -12.78 2.17 -10.98
N SER A 149 -12.13 1.18 -10.34
CA SER A 149 -11.53 1.33 -9.02
C SER A 149 -10.07 1.86 -9.01
N GLY A 150 -9.62 2.53 -10.09
CA GLY A 150 -8.33 3.26 -10.10
C GLY A 150 -7.20 2.54 -10.82
N LYS A 151 -7.52 1.59 -11.72
CA LYS A 151 -6.52 0.91 -12.57
C LYS A 151 -6.11 1.76 -13.77
N ALA A 152 -5.14 1.24 -14.54
CA ALA A 152 -4.48 1.95 -15.64
C ALA A 152 -5.43 2.67 -16.61
N VAL A 153 -6.51 2.01 -17.05
CA VAL A 153 -7.48 2.58 -17.99
C VAL A 153 -8.15 3.83 -17.41
N LYS A 154 -8.59 3.78 -16.15
CA LYS A 154 -9.23 4.94 -15.49
C LYS A 154 -8.28 6.14 -15.41
N GLY A 155 -7.05 5.92 -14.95
CA GLY A 155 -6.05 7.00 -14.84
C GLY A 155 -5.71 7.64 -16.18
N VAL A 156 -5.64 6.84 -17.26
CA VAL A 156 -5.45 7.35 -18.63
C VAL A 156 -6.65 8.18 -19.10
N VAL A 157 -7.87 7.67 -18.89
CA VAL A 157 -9.11 8.37 -19.27
C VAL A 157 -9.27 9.69 -18.51
N GLU A 158 -8.98 9.70 -17.19
CA GLU A 158 -9.03 10.91 -16.36
C GLU A 158 -8.05 11.99 -16.86
N SER A 159 -6.82 11.59 -17.22
CA SER A 159 -5.85 12.53 -17.82
C SER A 159 -6.32 13.10 -19.15
N ALA A 160 -6.91 12.27 -20.01
CA ALA A 160 -7.47 12.74 -21.29
C ALA A 160 -8.63 13.72 -21.07
N GLN A 161 -9.57 13.38 -20.16
CA GLN A 161 -10.72 14.21 -19.83
C GLN A 161 -10.30 15.56 -19.24
N ALA A 162 -9.30 15.59 -18.36
CA ALA A 162 -8.76 16.83 -17.78
C ALA A 162 -8.25 17.80 -18.86
N GLN A 163 -7.78 17.27 -19.99
CA GLN A 163 -7.32 18.06 -21.14
C GLN A 163 -8.37 18.19 -22.25
N LYS A 164 -9.60 17.70 -22.04
CA LYS A 164 -10.69 17.70 -23.02
C LYS A 164 -10.35 16.92 -24.30
N ILE A 165 -9.53 15.88 -24.18
CA ILE A 165 -9.16 15.02 -25.29
C ILE A 165 -10.10 13.80 -25.29
N PRO A 166 -10.71 13.43 -26.43
CA PRO A 166 -11.50 12.21 -26.54
C PRO A 166 -10.65 10.98 -26.19
N ALA A 167 -11.22 10.05 -25.42
CA ALA A 167 -10.58 8.78 -25.12
C ALA A 167 -11.38 7.60 -25.67
N ALA A 168 -10.69 6.63 -26.28
CA ALA A 168 -11.26 5.35 -26.73
C ALA A 168 -10.65 4.22 -25.90
N VAL A 169 -11.52 3.31 -25.43
CA VAL A 169 -11.10 2.16 -24.64
C VAL A 169 -11.45 0.88 -25.39
N PHE A 170 -10.47 0.03 -25.61
CA PHE A 170 -10.62 -1.31 -26.19
C PHE A 170 -10.58 -2.38 -25.11
N CYS A 171 -11.43 -3.41 -25.23
CA CYS A 171 -11.48 -4.57 -24.34
C CYS A 171 -11.81 -5.86 -25.12
#